data_b35f68511d2ea6b78bf05ed14526ec25
#
_entry.id   b35f68511d2ea6b78bf05ed14526ec25
#
_cell.length_a   1.000
_cell.length_b   1.000
_cell.length_c   1.000
_cell.angle_alpha   90.00
_cell.angle_beta   90.00
_cell.angle_gamma   90.00
#
_symmetry.space_group_name_H-M   'P 1'
#
loop_
_entity.id
_entity.type
_entity.pdbx_description
1 polymer ?
#
loop_
_entity_poly.entity_id
_entity_poly.type
_entity_poly.pdbx_seq_one_letter_code
_entity_poly.pdbx_strand_id
1 'polypeptide(L)'
;IDLKKLQTHRERTFNQPPQRRLASPSSALKFVNIRGFVYFWPIKGIDLPSLWTAVAGNHPVADKHDDPGHITWGWKDGALDKRIWYYAKILRKKATMISLDVAPYFYALSENYGSPDEDYLLAYEEGRLTQSAKQVYETLLNEGALNTLDLRKAAKLSNAKDSEFNKALEVLQADFKILPVGVAQAGAWKYSHIY
;
A
#
# COMPACT_ATOMS: atom_id res chain seq x y z
N ILE A 1 -14.34 27.41 13.17
CA ILE A 1 -13.24 26.46 13.48
C ILE A 1 -11.94 27.25 13.50
N ASP A 2 -11.18 27.15 14.60
CA ASP A 2 -9.85 27.78 14.72
C ASP A 2 -8.84 26.93 13.95
N LEU A 3 -8.42 27.43 12.78
CA LEU A 3 -7.50 26.73 11.88
C LEU A 3 -6.12 26.49 12.50
N LYS A 4 -5.64 27.41 13.37
CA LYS A 4 -4.35 27.23 14.06
C LYS A 4 -4.42 26.06 15.06
N LYS A 5 -5.51 25.97 15.83
CA LYS A 5 -5.71 24.85 16.75
C LYS A 5 -5.83 23.53 16.02
N LEU A 6 -6.53 23.50 14.89
CA LEU A 6 -6.62 22.32 14.03
C LEU A 6 -5.24 21.90 13.50
N GLN A 7 -4.46 22.86 12.98
CA GLN A 7 -3.12 22.60 12.48
C GLN A 7 -2.21 22.05 13.59
N THR A 8 -2.17 22.69 14.75
CA THR A 8 -1.38 22.22 15.91
C THR A 8 -1.82 20.81 16.36
N HIS A 9 -3.12 20.53 16.36
CA HIS A 9 -3.65 19.21 16.69
C HIS A 9 -3.16 18.15 15.69
N ARG A 10 -3.23 18.44 14.37
CA ARG A 10 -2.75 17.55 13.31
C ARG A 10 -1.25 17.28 13.43
N GLU A 11 -0.43 18.33 13.51
CA GLU A 11 1.01 18.20 13.68
C GLU A 11 1.37 17.27 14.85
N ARG A 12 0.73 17.49 16.00
CA ARG A 12 0.93 16.67 17.19
C ARG A 12 0.49 15.23 16.98
N THR A 13 -0.69 15.00 16.42
CA THR A 13 -1.29 13.67 16.27
C THR A 13 -0.71 12.91 15.08
N PHE A 14 -0.08 13.58 14.12
CA PHE A 14 0.65 12.99 13.00
C PHE A 14 2.15 12.79 13.29
N ASN A 15 2.57 13.03 14.53
CA ASN A 15 3.95 12.85 15.01
C ASN A 15 5.00 13.68 14.24
N GLN A 16 4.63 14.83 13.72
CA GLN A 16 5.53 15.70 12.94
C GLN A 16 6.59 16.45 13.76
N PRO A 17 6.31 16.93 15.01
CA PRO A 17 7.32 17.60 15.82
C PRO A 17 8.50 16.68 16.16
N PRO A 18 9.75 17.18 16.17
CA PRO A 18 10.96 16.37 16.37
C PRO A 18 10.90 15.41 17.56
N GLN A 19 10.38 15.88 18.69
CA GLN A 19 10.30 15.10 19.93
C GLN A 19 9.21 13.99 19.90
N ARG A 20 8.40 13.94 18.84
CA ARG A 20 7.32 12.96 18.66
C ARG A 20 7.56 12.00 17.51
N ARG A 21 8.62 12.21 16.74
CA ARG A 21 8.93 11.40 15.57
C ARG A 21 9.11 9.93 15.92
N LEU A 22 8.68 9.08 15.02
CA LEU A 22 8.80 7.64 15.18
C LEU A 22 10.25 7.21 14.95
N ALA A 23 10.76 6.33 15.80
CA ALA A 23 12.15 5.88 15.75
C ALA A 23 12.29 4.35 15.61
N SER A 24 11.18 3.60 15.54
CA SER A 24 11.23 2.13 15.47
C SER A 24 10.01 1.54 14.75
N PRO A 25 10.11 0.30 14.23
CA PRO A 25 8.96 -0.43 13.68
C PRO A 25 7.79 -0.58 14.67
N SER A 26 8.09 -0.78 15.95
CA SER A 26 7.08 -0.90 17.01
C SER A 26 6.31 0.42 17.20
N SER A 27 7.00 1.56 17.17
CA SER A 27 6.35 2.88 17.24
C SER A 27 5.52 3.16 15.99
N ALA A 28 5.98 2.70 14.81
CA ALA A 28 5.23 2.80 13.55
C ALA A 28 3.93 1.97 13.61
N LEU A 29 4.00 0.72 14.08
CA LEU A 29 2.81 -0.13 14.26
C LEU A 29 1.79 0.52 15.20
N LYS A 30 2.26 1.00 16.36
CA LYS A 30 1.40 1.72 17.31
C LYS A 30 0.74 2.94 16.68
N PHE A 31 1.49 3.70 15.88
CA PHE A 31 0.96 4.86 15.15
C PHE A 31 -0.13 4.48 14.16
N VAL A 32 0.10 3.44 13.33
CA VAL A 32 -0.92 2.94 12.39
C VAL A 32 -2.17 2.50 13.14
N ASN A 33 -2.03 1.74 14.23
CA ASN A 33 -3.17 1.25 15.02
C ASN A 33 -3.98 2.41 15.65
N ILE A 34 -3.31 3.44 16.20
CA ILE A 34 -3.99 4.61 16.78
C ILE A 34 -4.69 5.44 15.70
N ARG A 35 -4.13 5.54 14.49
CA ARG A 35 -4.72 6.32 13.40
C ARG A 35 -5.77 5.55 12.62
N GLY A 36 -5.79 4.23 12.71
CA GLY A 36 -6.60 3.32 11.91
C GLY A 36 -6.02 3.12 10.50
N PHE A 37 -5.57 4.20 9.87
CA PHE A 37 -4.84 4.15 8.61
C PHE A 37 -3.87 5.34 8.46
N VAL A 38 -2.82 5.14 7.67
CA VAL A 38 -1.85 6.19 7.28
C VAL A 38 -1.39 5.95 5.85
N TYR A 39 -1.07 7.02 5.13
CA TYR A 39 -0.33 6.87 3.87
C TYR A 39 1.12 6.49 4.16
N PHE A 40 1.76 5.84 3.20
CA PHE A 40 3.21 5.64 3.27
C PHE A 40 3.95 6.96 3.04
N TRP A 41 3.57 7.68 1.96
CA TRP A 41 4.11 8.98 1.57
C TRP A 41 3.14 10.13 1.88
N PRO A 42 3.62 11.35 2.12
CA PRO A 42 2.74 12.51 2.12
C PRO A 42 2.17 12.73 0.71
N ILE A 43 0.89 13.04 0.62
CA ILE A 43 0.20 13.28 -0.64
C ILE A 43 -0.07 14.77 -0.77
N LYS A 44 0.42 15.39 -1.86
CA LYS A 44 0.19 16.83 -2.10
C LYS A 44 -1.30 17.16 -2.09
N GLY A 45 -1.68 18.15 -1.31
CA GLY A 45 -3.07 18.61 -1.18
C GLY A 45 -3.97 17.70 -0.35
N ILE A 46 -3.42 16.68 0.34
CA ILE A 46 -4.15 15.81 1.25
C ILE A 46 -3.55 15.91 2.64
N ASP A 47 -4.37 16.38 3.57
CA ASP A 47 -3.97 16.65 4.94
C ASP A 47 -4.30 15.44 5.85
N LEU A 48 -3.70 14.29 5.52
CA LEU A 48 -3.82 13.03 6.24
C LEU A 48 -2.44 12.55 6.72
N PRO A 49 -2.39 11.70 7.76
CA PRO A 49 -1.13 11.22 8.29
C PRO A 49 -0.38 10.34 7.30
N SER A 50 0.95 10.45 7.28
CA SER A 50 1.81 9.52 6.54
C SER A 50 2.93 9.00 7.44
N LEU A 51 3.38 7.78 7.17
CA LEU A 51 4.47 7.17 7.92
C LEU A 51 5.77 7.98 7.71
N TRP A 52 6.02 8.42 6.47
CA TRP A 52 7.17 9.24 6.13
C TRP A 52 7.25 10.51 6.99
N THR A 53 6.20 11.32 7.02
CA THR A 53 6.22 12.57 7.80
C THR A 53 6.26 12.33 9.30
N ALA A 54 5.72 11.21 9.77
CA ALA A 54 5.82 10.83 11.17
C ALA A 54 7.25 10.44 11.61
N VAL A 55 8.13 10.11 10.67
CA VAL A 55 9.56 9.80 10.90
C VAL A 55 10.43 11.01 10.58
N ALA A 56 10.29 11.58 9.40
CA ALA A 56 11.18 12.63 8.88
C ALA A 56 10.73 14.05 9.26
N GLY A 57 9.45 14.22 9.58
CA GLY A 57 8.83 15.54 9.75
C GLY A 57 8.19 16.04 8.45
N ASN A 58 7.55 17.21 8.55
CA ASN A 58 6.85 17.80 7.43
C ASN A 58 7.83 18.60 6.52
N HIS A 59 8.45 17.89 5.60
CA HIS A 59 9.27 18.47 4.53
C HIS A 59 9.06 17.68 3.23
N PRO A 60 9.43 18.22 2.06
CA PRO A 60 9.35 17.49 0.80
C PRO A 60 10.15 16.18 0.87
N VAL A 61 9.59 15.12 0.30
CA VAL A 61 10.31 13.85 0.17
C VAL A 61 11.52 14.07 -0.72
N ALA A 62 12.72 13.78 -0.20
CA ALA A 62 13.94 13.91 -0.96
C ALA A 62 14.21 12.63 -1.78
N ASP A 63 14.75 12.80 -2.99
CA ASP A 63 15.19 11.69 -3.83
C ASP A 63 16.50 11.05 -3.35
N LYS A 64 17.15 11.67 -2.36
CA LYS A 64 18.43 11.20 -1.82
C LYS A 64 18.24 10.13 -0.76
N HIS A 65 19.07 9.10 -0.82
CA HIS A 65 19.02 7.98 0.12
C HIS A 65 19.43 8.29 1.57
N ASP A 66 19.94 9.48 1.83
CA ASP A 66 20.30 9.95 3.18
C ASP A 66 19.16 10.65 3.94
N ASP A 67 17.97 10.77 3.32
CA ASP A 67 16.79 11.30 4.01
C ASP A 67 16.39 10.38 5.16
N PRO A 68 16.18 10.91 6.39
CA PRO A 68 15.76 10.11 7.55
C PRO A 68 14.49 9.28 7.32
N GLY A 69 13.61 9.71 6.42
CA GLY A 69 12.40 8.99 6.05
C GLY A 69 12.65 7.65 5.36
N HIS A 70 13.82 7.44 4.74
CA HIS A 70 14.14 6.18 4.04
C HIS A 70 14.11 4.94 4.92
N ILE A 71 14.30 5.05 6.23
CA ILE A 71 14.18 3.93 7.17
C ILE A 71 12.79 3.27 7.13
N THR A 72 11.76 4.03 6.73
CA THR A 72 10.38 3.53 6.61
C THR A 72 10.23 2.43 5.57
N TRP A 73 11.09 2.39 4.53
CA TRP A 73 11.11 1.33 3.55
C TRP A 73 11.40 -0.03 4.19
N GLY A 74 12.47 -0.11 4.98
CA GLY A 74 12.82 -1.33 5.68
C GLY A 74 11.75 -1.77 6.68
N TRP A 75 11.09 -0.82 7.35
CA TRP A 75 9.99 -1.13 8.26
C TRP A 75 8.78 -1.71 7.51
N LYS A 76 8.44 -1.12 6.37
CA LYS A 76 7.35 -1.60 5.53
C LYS A 76 7.66 -2.99 4.98
N ASP A 77 8.81 -3.16 4.33
CA ASP A 77 9.18 -4.43 3.68
C ASP A 77 9.35 -5.56 4.70
N GLY A 78 9.96 -5.28 5.84
CA GLY A 78 10.11 -6.26 6.92
C GLY A 78 8.82 -6.61 7.67
N ALA A 79 7.69 -6.03 7.29
CA ALA A 79 6.39 -6.28 7.89
C ALA A 79 5.42 -7.02 6.96
N LEU A 80 5.73 -7.18 5.66
CA LEU A 80 4.79 -7.71 4.68
C LEU A 80 4.30 -9.13 4.97
N ASP A 81 5.18 -9.99 5.48
CA ASP A 81 4.89 -11.38 5.84
C ASP A 81 4.32 -11.57 7.26
N LYS A 82 4.36 -10.51 8.10
CA LYS A 82 4.07 -10.60 9.54
C LYS A 82 2.62 -10.36 9.92
N ARG A 83 1.78 -9.98 8.96
CA ARG A 83 0.36 -9.70 9.17
C ARG A 83 0.10 -8.73 10.34
N ILE A 84 0.92 -7.67 10.46
CA ILE A 84 0.79 -6.68 11.53
C ILE A 84 -0.01 -5.45 11.12
N TRP A 85 -0.15 -5.21 9.83
CA TRP A 85 -1.05 -4.24 9.19
C TRP A 85 -1.42 -4.71 7.79
N TYR A 86 -2.46 -4.16 7.23
CA TYR A 86 -2.79 -4.32 5.81
C TYR A 86 -2.06 -3.24 5.01
N TYR A 87 -1.20 -3.65 4.07
CA TYR A 87 -0.46 -2.72 3.22
C TYR A 87 -0.77 -2.98 1.75
N ALA A 88 -1.30 -1.96 1.07
CA ALA A 88 -1.54 -1.99 -0.37
C ALA A 88 -1.80 -0.56 -0.92
N LYS A 89 -1.98 -0.42 -2.22
CA LYS A 89 -2.38 0.85 -2.86
C LYS A 89 -3.91 1.04 -2.77
N ILE A 90 -4.45 1.31 -1.58
CA ILE A 90 -5.89 1.38 -1.32
C ILE A 90 -6.45 2.78 -1.60
N LEU A 91 -6.22 3.71 -0.69
CA LEU A 91 -6.81 5.05 -0.76
C LEU A 91 -6.22 5.83 -1.92
N ARG A 92 -7.09 6.20 -2.89
CA ARG A 92 -6.68 6.92 -4.10
C ARG A 92 -5.56 6.22 -4.88
N LYS A 93 -5.49 4.89 -4.80
CA LYS A 93 -4.42 4.08 -5.40
C LYS A 93 -3.01 4.47 -4.92
N LYS A 94 -2.91 4.97 -3.69
CA LYS A 94 -1.64 5.31 -3.05
C LYS A 94 -1.30 4.30 -1.96
N ALA A 95 0.00 4.05 -1.78
CA ALA A 95 0.50 3.18 -0.74
C ALA A 95 -0.05 3.58 0.63
N THR A 96 -0.83 2.70 1.22
CA THR A 96 -1.58 2.92 2.46
C THR A 96 -1.33 1.76 3.41
N MET A 97 -1.16 2.06 4.68
CA MET A 97 -1.14 1.09 5.78
C MET A 97 -2.44 1.23 6.56
N ILE A 98 -3.14 0.14 6.77
CA ILE A 98 -4.41 0.10 7.52
C ILE A 98 -4.21 -0.84 8.69
N SER A 99 -4.63 -0.45 9.91
CA SER A 99 -4.61 -1.35 11.06
C SER A 99 -5.53 -2.55 10.81
N LEU A 100 -5.18 -3.70 11.36
CA LEU A 100 -6.01 -4.91 11.17
C LEU A 100 -7.40 -4.77 11.80
N ASP A 101 -7.54 -3.96 12.85
CA ASP A 101 -8.83 -3.68 13.47
C ASP A 101 -9.77 -2.87 12.55
N VAL A 102 -9.20 -2.07 11.65
CA VAL A 102 -9.96 -1.17 10.75
C VAL A 102 -10.07 -1.76 9.34
N ALA A 103 -9.17 -2.64 8.93
CA ALA A 103 -9.18 -3.23 7.58
C ALA A 103 -10.52 -3.88 7.18
N PRO A 104 -11.25 -4.60 8.06
CA PRO A 104 -12.55 -5.17 7.72
C PRO A 104 -13.59 -4.12 7.31
N TYR A 105 -13.55 -2.93 7.91
CA TYR A 105 -14.48 -1.84 7.54
C TYR A 105 -14.16 -1.27 6.17
N PHE A 106 -12.87 -1.17 5.82
CA PHE A 106 -12.46 -0.78 4.47
C PHE A 106 -12.88 -1.83 3.43
N TYR A 107 -12.71 -3.11 3.75
CA TYR A 107 -13.16 -4.21 2.89
C TYR A 107 -14.68 -4.16 2.68
N ALA A 108 -15.45 -3.92 3.73
CA ALA A 108 -16.91 -3.83 3.65
C ALA A 108 -17.42 -2.65 2.79
N LEU A 109 -16.56 -1.65 2.51
CA LEU A 109 -16.86 -0.56 1.59
C LEU A 109 -16.49 -0.88 0.14
N SER A 110 -15.82 -2.02 -0.10
CA SER A 110 -15.56 -2.51 -1.45
C SER A 110 -16.80 -3.22 -2.02
N GLU A 111 -16.77 -3.50 -3.31
CA GLU A 111 -17.84 -4.25 -3.98
C GLU A 111 -17.53 -5.77 -4.00
N ASN A 112 -16.77 -6.26 -3.02
CA ASN A 112 -16.48 -7.68 -2.85
C ASN A 112 -17.49 -8.31 -1.90
N TYR A 113 -17.90 -9.54 -2.22
CA TYR A 113 -18.85 -10.33 -1.42
C TYR A 113 -18.17 -11.42 -0.58
N GLY A 114 -16.83 -11.49 -0.63
CA GLY A 114 -16.03 -12.47 0.11
C GLY A 114 -15.83 -13.79 -0.65
N SER A 115 -16.13 -13.81 -1.95
CA SER A 115 -15.91 -14.94 -2.86
C SER A 115 -14.73 -14.67 -3.78
N PRO A 116 -13.47 -15.01 -3.41
CA PRO A 116 -12.30 -14.72 -4.25
C PRO A 116 -12.43 -15.28 -5.67
N ASP A 117 -13.08 -16.43 -5.84
CA ASP A 117 -13.24 -17.11 -7.13
C ASP A 117 -14.35 -16.49 -8.00
N GLU A 118 -15.23 -15.68 -7.45
CA GLU A 118 -16.38 -15.09 -8.14
C GLU A 118 -16.34 -13.58 -8.23
N ASP A 119 -15.93 -12.88 -7.17
CA ASP A 119 -15.94 -11.42 -7.06
C ASP A 119 -15.16 -10.74 -8.21
N TYR A 120 -14.06 -11.32 -8.68
CA TYR A 120 -13.29 -10.75 -9.78
C TYR A 120 -13.96 -10.96 -11.14
N LEU A 121 -14.68 -12.08 -11.32
CA LEU A 121 -15.44 -12.36 -12.56
C LEU A 121 -16.58 -11.36 -12.70
N LEU A 122 -17.35 -11.17 -11.64
CA LEU A 122 -18.42 -10.17 -11.61
C LEU A 122 -17.86 -8.77 -11.91
N ALA A 123 -16.78 -8.38 -11.25
CA ALA A 123 -16.13 -7.09 -11.50
C ALA A 123 -15.62 -6.94 -12.96
N TYR A 124 -15.19 -8.03 -13.58
CA TYR A 124 -14.78 -8.05 -14.98
C TYR A 124 -15.99 -7.92 -15.93
N GLU A 125 -17.05 -8.67 -15.70
CA GLU A 125 -18.29 -8.64 -16.50
C GLU A 125 -18.96 -7.26 -16.46
N GLU A 126 -18.91 -6.60 -15.31
CA GLU A 126 -19.40 -5.22 -15.13
C GLU A 126 -18.45 -4.13 -15.68
N GLY A 127 -17.32 -4.50 -16.26
CA GLY A 127 -16.33 -3.59 -16.83
C GLY A 127 -15.50 -2.81 -15.81
N ARG A 128 -15.51 -3.22 -14.53
CA ARG A 128 -14.70 -2.61 -13.46
C ARG A 128 -13.26 -3.11 -13.45
N LEU A 129 -13.02 -4.33 -13.92
CA LEU A 129 -11.67 -4.89 -14.14
C LEU A 129 -11.35 -4.97 -15.63
N THR A 130 -10.09 -4.69 -15.95
CA THR A 130 -9.56 -4.90 -17.30
C THR A 130 -9.18 -6.36 -17.52
N GLN A 131 -9.04 -6.78 -18.78
CA GLN A 131 -8.53 -8.11 -19.13
C GLN A 131 -7.16 -8.39 -18.48
N SER A 132 -6.25 -7.42 -18.49
CA SER A 132 -4.93 -7.56 -17.87
C SER A 132 -5.02 -7.75 -16.35
N ALA A 133 -5.94 -7.06 -15.67
CA ALA A 133 -6.17 -7.25 -14.24
C ALA A 133 -6.74 -8.65 -13.94
N LYS A 134 -7.70 -9.11 -14.75
CA LYS A 134 -8.25 -10.47 -14.66
C LYS A 134 -7.14 -11.52 -14.81
N GLN A 135 -6.30 -11.42 -15.84
CA GLN A 135 -5.19 -12.34 -16.08
C GLN A 135 -4.20 -12.40 -14.91
N VAL A 136 -3.84 -11.23 -14.34
CA VAL A 136 -2.97 -11.14 -13.16
C VAL A 136 -3.60 -11.86 -11.97
N TYR A 137 -4.88 -11.61 -11.72
CA TYR A 137 -5.58 -12.20 -10.59
C TYR A 137 -5.71 -13.72 -10.72
N GLU A 138 -6.16 -14.21 -11.88
CA GLU A 138 -6.26 -15.66 -12.18
C GLU A 138 -4.90 -16.37 -12.07
N THR A 139 -3.81 -15.70 -12.49
CA THR A 139 -2.47 -16.25 -12.34
C THR A 139 -2.13 -16.45 -10.87
N LEU A 140 -2.42 -15.48 -10.00
CA LEU A 140 -2.17 -15.61 -8.57
C LEU A 140 -3.06 -16.64 -7.89
N LEU A 141 -4.30 -16.80 -8.32
CA LEU A 141 -5.19 -17.87 -7.83
C LEU A 141 -4.64 -19.26 -8.17
N ASN A 142 -4.09 -19.44 -9.36
CA ASN A 142 -3.63 -20.74 -9.85
C ASN A 142 -2.22 -21.11 -9.39
N GLU A 143 -1.30 -20.14 -9.37
CA GLU A 143 0.14 -20.38 -9.14
C GLU A 143 0.59 -19.95 -7.73
N GLY A 144 -0.26 -19.21 -6.99
CA GLY A 144 0.10 -18.66 -5.70
C GLY A 144 0.97 -17.41 -5.81
N ALA A 145 1.72 -17.12 -4.75
CA ALA A 145 2.48 -15.89 -4.63
C ALA A 145 3.68 -15.84 -5.59
N LEU A 146 3.77 -14.79 -6.40
CA LEU A 146 4.82 -14.55 -7.39
C LEU A 146 5.43 -13.15 -7.24
N ASN A 147 6.73 -13.02 -7.52
CA ASN A 147 7.34 -11.71 -7.67
C ASN A 147 6.86 -11.01 -8.96
N THR A 148 7.03 -9.71 -9.02
CA THR A 148 6.48 -8.87 -10.10
C THR A 148 6.89 -9.32 -11.51
N LEU A 149 8.15 -9.80 -11.72
CA LEU A 149 8.61 -10.24 -13.04
C LEU A 149 8.00 -11.58 -13.42
N ASP A 150 8.00 -12.56 -12.52
CA ASP A 150 7.43 -13.87 -12.76
C ASP A 150 5.91 -13.78 -12.94
N LEU A 151 5.23 -12.97 -12.12
CA LEU A 151 3.80 -12.70 -12.26
C LEU A 151 3.46 -12.13 -13.64
N ARG A 152 4.22 -11.14 -14.10
CA ARG A 152 4.02 -10.56 -15.43
C ARG A 152 4.20 -11.58 -16.55
N LYS A 153 5.19 -12.46 -16.41
CA LYS A 153 5.46 -13.53 -17.39
C LYS A 153 4.36 -14.59 -17.38
N ALA A 154 3.99 -15.08 -16.20
CA ALA A 154 2.95 -16.09 -16.01
C ALA A 154 1.58 -15.60 -16.48
N ALA A 155 1.25 -14.33 -16.21
CA ALA A 155 0.03 -13.69 -16.71
C ALA A 155 0.04 -13.38 -18.22
N LYS A 156 1.09 -13.79 -18.95
CA LYS A 156 1.26 -13.56 -20.40
C LYS A 156 1.26 -12.06 -20.81
N LEU A 157 1.72 -11.20 -19.91
CA LEU A 157 1.78 -9.75 -20.11
C LEU A 157 3.20 -9.23 -20.41
N SER A 158 4.12 -10.11 -20.81
CA SER A 158 5.51 -9.73 -21.14
C SER A 158 5.59 -8.68 -22.25
N ASN A 159 4.69 -8.72 -23.23
CA ASN A 159 4.61 -7.77 -24.33
C ASN A 159 3.69 -6.57 -24.06
N ALA A 160 2.97 -6.56 -22.92
CA ALA A 160 2.14 -5.44 -22.53
C ALA A 160 3.00 -4.25 -22.08
N LYS A 161 2.47 -3.03 -22.21
CA LYS A 161 3.15 -1.83 -21.70
C LYS A 161 3.31 -1.93 -20.17
N ASP A 162 4.41 -1.41 -19.63
CA ASP A 162 4.63 -1.35 -18.18
C ASP A 162 3.49 -0.64 -17.44
N SER A 163 2.96 0.43 -18.03
CA SER A 163 1.82 1.17 -17.50
C SER A 163 0.55 0.32 -17.38
N GLU A 164 0.32 -0.61 -18.30
CA GLU A 164 -0.85 -1.49 -18.28
C GLU A 164 -0.75 -2.51 -17.15
N PHE A 165 0.39 -3.19 -17.03
CA PHE A 165 0.63 -4.14 -15.94
C PHE A 165 0.58 -3.46 -14.56
N ASN A 166 1.25 -2.31 -14.42
CA ASN A 166 1.22 -1.54 -13.18
C ASN A 166 -0.19 -1.07 -12.80
N LYS A 167 -1.00 -0.67 -13.80
CA LYS A 167 -2.39 -0.28 -13.57
C LYS A 167 -3.25 -1.47 -13.14
N ALA A 168 -3.00 -2.66 -13.69
CA ALA A 168 -3.66 -3.89 -13.26
C ALA A 168 -3.38 -4.19 -11.78
N LEU A 169 -2.10 -4.14 -11.36
CA LEU A 169 -1.73 -4.30 -9.95
C LEU A 169 -2.35 -3.23 -9.05
N GLU A 170 -2.42 -1.98 -9.51
CA GLU A 170 -3.02 -0.89 -8.72
C GLU A 170 -4.52 -1.07 -8.52
N VAL A 171 -5.24 -1.47 -9.55
CA VAL A 171 -6.69 -1.69 -9.46
C VAL A 171 -6.99 -2.86 -8.53
N LEU A 172 -6.30 -3.98 -8.69
CA LEU A 172 -6.48 -5.17 -7.86
C LEU A 172 -6.17 -4.88 -6.37
N GLN A 173 -5.12 -4.10 -6.08
CA GLN A 173 -4.82 -3.68 -4.71
C GLN A 173 -5.91 -2.75 -4.15
N ALA A 174 -6.33 -1.75 -4.93
CA ALA A 174 -7.35 -0.79 -4.51
C ALA A 174 -8.69 -1.45 -4.21
N ASP A 175 -8.98 -2.56 -4.90
CA ASP A 175 -10.19 -3.35 -4.75
C ASP A 175 -10.02 -4.54 -3.78
N PHE A 176 -9.00 -4.54 -2.95
CA PHE A 176 -8.74 -5.57 -1.93
C PHE A 176 -8.61 -7.00 -2.49
N LYS A 177 -8.29 -7.17 -3.76
CA LYS A 177 -8.14 -8.49 -4.38
C LYS A 177 -6.74 -9.07 -4.21
N ILE A 178 -5.70 -8.22 -4.19
CA ILE A 178 -4.31 -8.62 -3.95
C ILE A 178 -3.61 -7.64 -2.99
N LEU A 179 -2.57 -8.09 -2.34
CA LEU A 179 -1.66 -7.25 -1.56
C LEU A 179 -0.23 -7.78 -1.66
N PRO A 180 0.79 -6.92 -1.47
CA PRO A 180 2.16 -7.40 -1.32
C PRO A 180 2.31 -8.25 -0.05
N VAL A 181 2.88 -9.44 -0.19
CA VAL A 181 3.12 -10.39 0.91
C VAL A 181 4.62 -10.55 1.23
N GLY A 182 5.49 -9.95 0.46
CA GLY A 182 6.93 -10.02 0.66
C GLY A 182 7.69 -9.21 -0.37
N VAL A 183 9.02 -9.32 -0.30
CA VAL A 183 9.95 -8.80 -1.30
C VAL A 183 10.96 -9.87 -1.68
N ALA A 184 11.36 -9.89 -2.94
CA ALA A 184 12.39 -10.77 -3.46
C ALA A 184 13.29 -10.04 -4.44
N GLN A 185 14.46 -10.60 -4.70
CA GLN A 185 15.25 -10.18 -5.84
C GLN A 185 14.61 -10.72 -7.12
N ALA A 186 14.34 -9.84 -8.07
CA ALA A 186 13.82 -10.19 -9.38
C ALA A 186 14.64 -9.47 -10.46
N GLY A 187 15.47 -10.21 -11.18
CA GLY A 187 16.45 -9.65 -12.11
C GLY A 187 17.43 -8.70 -11.40
N ALA A 188 17.57 -7.47 -11.89
CA ALA A 188 18.40 -6.43 -11.28
C ALA A 188 17.75 -5.76 -10.04
N TRP A 189 16.46 -5.94 -9.81
CA TRP A 189 15.73 -5.37 -8.66
C TRP A 189 15.89 -6.22 -7.41
N LYS A 190 16.45 -5.60 -6.36
CA LYS A 190 16.64 -6.27 -5.07
C LYS A 190 15.38 -6.34 -4.20
N TYR A 191 14.38 -5.51 -4.50
CA TYR A 191 13.17 -5.33 -3.68
C TYR A 191 11.90 -5.36 -4.52
N SER A 192 11.76 -6.39 -5.37
CA SER A 192 10.51 -6.63 -6.10
C SER A 192 9.45 -7.15 -5.14
N HIS A 193 8.26 -6.56 -5.16
CA HIS A 193 7.15 -7.10 -4.38
C HIS A 193 6.75 -8.50 -4.87
N ILE A 194 6.38 -9.34 -3.92
CA ILE A 194 5.68 -10.61 -4.11
C ILE A 194 4.21 -10.34 -3.80
N TYR A 195 3.33 -10.73 -4.70
CA TYR A 195 1.89 -10.62 -4.55
C TYR A 195 1.26 -11.99 -4.39
#